data_5bb523d22d10fd7858c5cd47fbb938ae
#
_entry.id   5bb523d22d10fd7858c5cd47fbb938ae
#
_cell.length_a   1.000
_cell.length_b   1.000
_cell.length_c   1.000
_cell.angle_alpha   90.00
_cell.angle_beta   90.00
_cell.angle_gamma   90.00
#
_symmetry.space_group_name_H-M   'P 1'
#
loop_
_entity.id
_entity.type
_entity.pdbx_description
1 polymer ?
#
loop_
_entity_poly.entity_id
_entity_poly.type
_entity_poly.pdbx_seq_one_letter_code
_entity_poly.pdbx_strand_id
1 'polypeptide(L)'
;MAPKRKMGVAELVAAANLYADTAPIPIVKEFAMQVGYPYTYLYELAAKHPTFHEALRRIVDMKEIILEKGALTGELDRSMAIFSLKQIGWRDQPQENKQNDDKLDELLRSITDAANNQ
;
A
#
# COMPACT_ATOMS: atom_id res chain seq x y z
N MET A 1 19.80 -7.02 -8.82
CA MET A 1 20.94 -6.16 -9.13
C MET A 1 21.33 -5.33 -7.92
N ALA A 2 22.60 -5.30 -7.59
CA ALA A 2 23.06 -4.51 -6.47
C ALA A 2 23.01 -3.01 -6.82
N PRO A 3 22.73 -2.13 -5.86
CA PRO A 3 22.75 -0.70 -6.13
C PRO A 3 24.18 -0.26 -6.43
N LYS A 4 24.31 0.73 -7.31
CA LYS A 4 25.63 1.23 -7.69
C LYS A 4 26.32 1.96 -6.56
N ARG A 5 25.56 2.54 -5.66
CA ARG A 5 26.06 3.16 -4.46
C ARG A 5 25.07 2.94 -3.32
N LYS A 6 25.60 2.98 -2.13
CA LYS A 6 24.81 2.80 -0.94
C LYS A 6 24.00 4.09 -0.69
N MET A 7 22.70 3.95 -0.50
CA MET A 7 21.85 5.08 -0.20
C MET A 7 21.71 5.24 1.32
N GLY A 8 21.79 6.47 1.79
CA GLY A 8 21.53 6.76 3.17
C GLY A 8 20.03 6.75 3.46
N VAL A 9 19.69 6.73 4.75
CA VAL A 9 18.29 6.70 5.17
C VAL A 9 17.53 7.90 4.65
N ALA A 10 18.11 9.10 4.72
CA ALA A 10 17.46 10.31 4.24
C ALA A 10 17.17 10.24 2.74
N GLU A 11 18.10 9.68 1.97
CA GLU A 11 17.89 9.50 0.53
C GLU A 11 16.76 8.51 0.26
N LEU A 12 16.71 7.43 1.02
CA LEU A 12 15.64 6.42 0.86
C LEU A 12 14.28 7.00 1.26
N VAL A 13 14.24 7.82 2.31
CA VAL A 13 13.00 8.49 2.71
C VAL A 13 12.50 9.39 1.58
N ALA A 14 13.38 10.21 1.02
CA ALA A 14 13.02 11.11 -0.07
C ALA A 14 12.55 10.33 -1.31
N ALA A 15 13.27 9.26 -1.63
CA ALA A 15 12.91 8.43 -2.79
C ALA A 15 11.56 7.72 -2.58
N ALA A 16 11.29 7.24 -1.37
CA ALA A 16 10.03 6.58 -1.07
C ALA A 16 8.85 7.55 -1.16
N ASN A 17 9.02 8.76 -0.63
CA ASN A 17 7.97 9.77 -0.69
C ASN A 17 7.70 10.21 -2.14
N LEU A 18 8.73 10.40 -2.93
CA LEU A 18 8.57 10.73 -4.33
C LEU A 18 7.86 9.61 -5.09
N TYR A 19 8.26 8.38 -4.84
CA TYR A 19 7.63 7.23 -5.47
C TYR A 19 6.15 7.14 -5.09
N ALA A 20 5.82 7.33 -3.81
CA ALA A 20 4.43 7.29 -3.36
C ALA A 20 3.58 8.37 -4.04
N ASP A 21 4.18 9.54 -4.31
CA ASP A 21 3.45 10.65 -4.92
C ASP A 21 3.31 10.53 -6.43
N THR A 22 4.20 9.80 -7.09
CA THR A 22 4.25 9.79 -8.56
C THR A 22 3.88 8.47 -9.20
N ALA A 23 3.97 7.36 -8.49
CA ALA A 23 3.64 6.07 -9.08
C ALA A 23 2.13 5.94 -9.32
N PRO A 24 1.72 5.43 -10.48
CA PRO A 24 0.28 5.22 -10.74
C PRO A 24 -0.37 4.31 -9.70
N ILE A 25 0.28 3.22 -9.36
CA ILE A 25 -0.14 2.33 -8.26
C ILE A 25 1.12 1.97 -7.48
N PRO A 26 1.37 2.62 -6.33
CA PRO A 26 2.61 2.39 -5.58
C PRO A 26 2.64 0.98 -4.98
N ILE A 27 3.77 0.32 -5.12
CA ILE A 27 3.98 -1.04 -4.60
C ILE A 27 5.37 -1.08 -3.98
N VAL A 28 5.47 -1.52 -2.72
CA VAL A 28 6.74 -1.53 -2.00
C VAL A 28 7.80 -2.37 -2.72
N LYS A 29 7.40 -3.53 -3.25
CA LYS A 29 8.36 -4.37 -3.97
C LYS A 29 8.88 -3.70 -5.24
N GLU A 30 8.05 -2.95 -5.93
CA GLU A 30 8.48 -2.19 -7.10
C GLU A 30 9.46 -1.09 -6.69
N PHE A 31 9.15 -0.38 -5.61
CA PHE A 31 10.05 0.62 -5.08
C PHE A 31 11.41 0.00 -4.71
N ALA A 32 11.38 -1.16 -4.06
CA ALA A 32 12.61 -1.87 -3.69
C ALA A 32 13.46 -2.18 -4.91
N MET A 33 12.83 -2.63 -5.99
CA MET A 33 13.53 -2.92 -7.23
C MET A 33 14.14 -1.65 -7.84
N GLN A 34 13.44 -0.54 -7.76
CA GLN A 34 13.95 0.71 -8.31
C GLN A 34 15.18 1.23 -7.57
N VAL A 35 15.19 1.08 -6.24
CA VAL A 35 16.36 1.53 -5.46
C VAL A 35 17.44 0.47 -5.37
N GLY A 36 17.16 -0.76 -5.79
CA GLY A 36 18.15 -1.82 -5.85
C GLY A 36 18.41 -2.56 -4.55
N TYR A 37 17.45 -2.52 -3.62
CA TYR A 37 17.54 -3.25 -2.37
C TYR A 37 16.44 -4.30 -2.27
N PRO A 38 16.70 -5.43 -1.58
CA PRO A 38 15.62 -6.38 -1.28
C PRO A 38 14.57 -5.70 -0.41
N TYR A 39 13.28 -6.00 -0.67
CA TYR A 39 12.23 -5.38 0.15
C TYR A 39 12.33 -5.77 1.62
N THR A 40 12.86 -6.97 1.91
CA THR A 40 13.08 -7.39 3.30
C THR A 40 14.08 -6.49 4.02
N TYR A 41 15.12 -6.05 3.31
CA TYR A 41 16.08 -5.11 3.87
C TYR A 41 15.40 -3.77 4.20
N LEU A 42 14.51 -3.31 3.32
CA LEU A 42 13.79 -2.06 3.55
C LEU A 42 12.92 -2.14 4.81
N TYR A 43 12.26 -3.26 5.02
CA TYR A 43 11.46 -3.44 6.23
C TYR A 43 12.34 -3.52 7.50
N GLU A 44 13.49 -4.14 7.41
CA GLU A 44 14.44 -4.15 8.52
C GLU A 44 14.92 -2.74 8.85
N LEU A 45 15.21 -1.96 7.81
CA LEU A 45 15.63 -0.58 7.99
C LEU A 45 14.50 0.27 8.60
N ALA A 46 13.28 0.05 8.16
CA ALA A 46 12.12 0.76 8.69
C ALA A 46 11.90 0.46 10.18
N ALA A 47 12.22 -0.75 10.62
CA ALA A 47 12.10 -1.10 12.03
C ALA A 47 13.06 -0.28 12.90
N LYS A 48 14.15 0.19 12.32
CA LYS A 48 15.17 0.97 13.05
C LYS A 48 15.01 2.47 12.87
N HIS A 49 14.30 2.92 11.84
CA HIS A 49 14.21 4.34 11.50
C HIS A 49 12.74 4.73 11.29
N PRO A 50 12.12 5.40 12.27
CA PRO A 50 10.70 5.76 12.18
C PRO A 50 10.34 6.60 10.95
N THR A 51 11.22 7.51 10.52
CA THR A 51 10.94 8.32 9.34
C THR A 51 10.85 7.47 8.08
N PHE A 52 11.67 6.44 7.97
CA PHE A 52 11.60 5.54 6.84
C PHE A 52 10.38 4.63 6.94
N HIS A 53 10.05 4.20 8.15
CA HIS A 53 8.83 3.44 8.38
C HIS A 53 7.60 4.20 7.87
N GLU A 54 7.52 5.49 8.20
CA GLU A 54 6.41 6.32 7.74
C GLU A 54 6.41 6.46 6.21
N ALA A 55 7.57 6.56 5.60
CA ALA A 55 7.67 6.68 4.15
C ALA A 55 7.19 5.39 3.45
N LEU A 56 7.56 4.22 3.98
CA LEU A 56 7.06 2.95 3.44
C LEU A 56 5.57 2.81 3.66
N ARG A 57 5.09 3.21 4.84
CA ARG A 57 3.67 3.17 5.14
C ARG A 57 2.89 4.04 4.17
N ARG A 58 3.45 5.18 3.79
CA ARG A 58 2.81 6.07 2.84
C ARG A 58 2.64 5.41 1.47
N ILE A 59 3.61 4.59 1.05
CA ILE A 59 3.47 3.82 -0.19
C ILE A 59 2.27 2.89 -0.11
N VAL A 60 2.13 2.16 1.00
CA VAL A 60 1.01 1.25 1.20
C VAL A 60 -0.32 2.01 1.26
N ASP A 61 -0.34 3.12 1.99
CA ASP A 61 -1.56 3.92 2.12
C ASP A 61 -2.01 4.50 0.78
N MET A 62 -1.08 4.99 -0.03
CA MET A 62 -1.40 5.52 -1.35
C MET A 62 -1.94 4.43 -2.28
N LYS A 63 -1.35 3.23 -2.20
CA LYS A 63 -1.87 2.09 -2.95
C LYS A 63 -3.31 1.77 -2.56
N GLU A 64 -3.59 1.77 -1.26
CA GLU A 64 -4.93 1.49 -0.76
C GLU A 64 -5.93 2.52 -1.27
N ILE A 65 -5.58 3.81 -1.19
CA ILE A 65 -6.45 4.88 -1.67
C ILE A 65 -6.74 4.74 -3.16
N ILE A 66 -5.71 4.48 -3.95
CA ILE A 66 -5.85 4.35 -5.41
C ILE A 66 -6.72 3.16 -5.77
N LEU A 67 -6.52 2.03 -5.08
CA LEU A 67 -7.33 0.84 -5.34
C LEU A 67 -8.79 1.05 -4.94
N GLU A 68 -9.02 1.69 -3.80
CA GLU A 68 -10.37 1.96 -3.34
C GLU A 68 -11.09 2.90 -4.29
N LYS A 69 -10.46 4.03 -4.63
CA LYS A 69 -11.05 4.98 -5.57
C LYS A 69 -11.28 4.36 -6.94
N GLY A 70 -10.32 3.59 -7.42
CA GLY A 70 -10.44 2.92 -8.71
C GLY A 70 -11.60 1.95 -8.75
N ALA A 71 -11.81 1.20 -7.68
CA ALA A 71 -12.94 0.28 -7.58
C ALA A 71 -14.26 1.02 -7.52
N LEU A 72 -14.31 2.11 -6.75
CA LEU A 72 -15.55 2.90 -6.59
C LEU A 72 -15.93 3.64 -7.86
N THR A 73 -14.96 4.12 -8.62
CA THR A 73 -15.21 4.89 -9.85
C THR A 73 -15.33 4.00 -11.08
N GLY A 74 -14.95 2.74 -10.99
CA GLY A 74 -14.93 1.83 -12.12
C GLY A 74 -13.72 1.96 -13.02
N GLU A 75 -12.74 2.77 -12.65
CA GLU A 75 -11.51 2.91 -13.43
C GLU A 75 -10.62 1.69 -13.35
N LEU A 76 -10.74 0.91 -12.27
CA LEU A 76 -10.01 -0.33 -12.10
C LEU A 76 -10.99 -1.49 -12.04
N ASP A 77 -10.52 -2.68 -12.41
CA ASP A 77 -11.32 -3.88 -12.23
C ASP A 77 -11.62 -4.06 -10.74
N ARG A 78 -12.90 -4.03 -10.41
CA ARG A 78 -13.35 -4.10 -9.02
C ARG A 78 -12.88 -5.38 -8.33
N SER A 79 -12.99 -6.52 -9.00
CA SER A 79 -12.59 -7.79 -8.41
C SER A 79 -11.11 -7.82 -8.08
N MET A 80 -10.28 -7.31 -8.99
CA MET A 80 -8.84 -7.27 -8.77
C MET A 80 -8.47 -6.25 -7.70
N ALA A 81 -9.15 -5.10 -7.67
CA ALA A 81 -8.90 -4.08 -6.66
C ALA A 81 -9.26 -4.61 -5.27
N ILE A 82 -10.40 -5.27 -5.13
CA ILE A 82 -10.81 -5.87 -3.86
C ILE A 82 -9.84 -6.96 -3.43
N PHE A 83 -9.41 -7.80 -4.36
CA PHE A 83 -8.42 -8.83 -4.06
C PHE A 83 -7.13 -8.21 -3.52
N SER A 84 -6.65 -7.17 -4.17
CA SER A 84 -5.43 -6.48 -3.73
C SER A 84 -5.58 -5.81 -2.37
N LEU A 85 -6.75 -5.24 -2.10
CA LEU A 85 -7.03 -4.64 -0.80
C LEU A 85 -7.02 -5.69 0.31
N LYS A 86 -7.52 -6.89 0.02
CA LYS A 86 -7.45 -7.99 0.99
C LYS A 86 -6.01 -8.38 1.30
N GLN A 87 -5.10 -8.24 0.34
CA GLN A 87 -3.68 -8.49 0.58
C GLN A 87 -3.08 -7.46 1.55
N ILE A 88 -3.64 -6.27 1.61
CA ILE A 88 -3.20 -5.23 2.54
C ILE A 88 -3.79 -5.43 3.93
N GLY A 89 -4.82 -6.26 4.05
CA GLY A 89 -5.43 -6.56 5.34
C GLY A 89 -6.93 -6.34 5.39
N TRP A 90 -7.55 -5.92 4.28
CA TRP A 90 -8.99 -5.78 4.23
C TRP A 90 -9.64 -7.16 4.24
N ARG A 91 -10.79 -7.26 4.87
CA ARG A 91 -11.52 -8.52 4.97
C ARG A 91 -12.99 -8.30 4.69
N ASP A 92 -13.60 -9.34 4.08
CA ASP A 92 -15.02 -9.29 3.77
C ASP A 92 -15.84 -10.07 4.80
N GLN A 93 -15.21 -10.62 5.84
CA GLN A 93 -15.89 -11.35 6.89
C GLN A 93 -15.35 -10.92 8.25
N PRO A 94 -16.19 -10.94 9.29
CA PRO A 94 -15.75 -10.58 10.63
C PRO A 94 -14.60 -11.49 11.10
N GLN A 95 -13.70 -10.91 11.85
CA GLN A 95 -12.56 -11.60 12.43
C GLN A 95 -12.62 -11.48 13.94
N GLU A 96 -11.69 -12.14 14.64
CA GLU A 96 -11.65 -12.12 16.10
C GLU A 96 -11.38 -10.73 16.67
N ASN A 97 -10.59 -9.93 15.99
CA ASN A 97 -10.30 -8.56 16.42
C ASN A 97 -11.43 -7.65 15.95
N LYS A 98 -12.42 -7.47 16.78
CA LYS A 98 -13.65 -6.78 16.40
C LYS A 98 -13.44 -5.31 16.05
N GLN A 99 -12.49 -4.63 16.69
CA GLN A 99 -12.28 -3.21 16.41
C GLN A 99 -11.81 -2.97 14.98
N ASN A 100 -10.85 -3.78 14.56
CA ASN A 100 -10.34 -3.68 13.19
C ASN A 100 -11.34 -4.25 12.19
N ASP A 101 -12.02 -5.32 12.58
CA ASP A 101 -12.97 -5.97 11.68
C ASP A 101 -14.17 -5.10 11.37
N ASP A 102 -14.68 -4.36 12.36
CA ASP A 102 -15.82 -3.47 12.14
C ASP A 102 -15.46 -2.39 11.12
N LYS A 103 -14.28 -1.81 11.25
CA LYS A 103 -13.82 -0.79 10.32
C LYS A 103 -13.61 -1.35 8.92
N LEU A 104 -12.98 -2.52 8.83
CA LEU A 104 -12.73 -3.16 7.55
C LEU A 104 -14.02 -3.58 6.87
N ASP A 105 -14.97 -4.13 7.66
CA ASP A 105 -16.28 -4.50 7.16
C ASP A 105 -17.00 -3.29 6.55
N GLU A 106 -16.96 -2.18 7.26
CA GLU A 106 -17.59 -0.95 6.80
C GLU A 106 -16.98 -0.49 5.47
N LEU A 107 -15.66 -0.53 5.37
CA LEU A 107 -14.97 -0.13 4.14
C LEU A 107 -15.32 -1.07 2.98
N LEU A 108 -15.32 -2.36 3.22
CA LEU A 108 -15.66 -3.34 2.17
C LEU A 108 -17.10 -3.19 1.74
N ARG A 109 -18.01 -2.96 2.68
CA ARG A 109 -19.42 -2.74 2.37
C ARG A 109 -19.59 -1.49 1.52
N SER A 110 -18.87 -0.43 1.84
CA SER A 110 -18.89 0.81 1.07
C SER A 110 -18.48 0.57 -0.37
N ILE A 111 -17.42 -0.20 -0.60
CA ILE A 111 -16.95 -0.55 -1.94
C ILE A 111 -18.02 -1.35 -2.69
N THR A 112 -18.59 -2.35 -2.02
CA THR A 112 -19.61 -3.22 -2.63
C THR A 112 -20.86 -2.43 -3.00
N ASP A 113 -21.33 -1.58 -2.09
CA ASP A 113 -22.54 -0.76 -2.33
C ASP A 113 -22.33 0.20 -3.49
N ALA A 114 -21.19 0.86 -3.55
CA ALA A 114 -20.89 1.77 -4.66
C ALA A 114 -20.89 1.03 -6.00
N ALA A 115 -20.36 -0.20 -6.03
CA ALA A 115 -20.35 -1.00 -7.25
C ALA A 115 -21.76 -1.45 -7.65
N ASN A 116 -22.61 -1.78 -6.68
CA ASN A 116 -23.96 -2.26 -6.96
C ASN A 116 -24.90 -1.13 -7.39
N ASN A 117 -24.58 0.11 -7.04
CA ASN A 117 -25.43 1.25 -7.35
C ASN A 117 -25.10 1.92 -8.69
N GLN A 118 -24.17 1.37 -9.43
CA GLN A 118 -23.79 1.93 -10.74
C GLN A 118 -24.55 1.31 -11.90
#